data_92e663a3026382380c736eeffd4652c6
#
_entry.id   92e663a3026382380c736eeffd4652c6
#
_cell.length_a   1.000
_cell.length_b   1.000
_cell.length_c   1.000
_cell.angle_alpha   90.00
_cell.angle_beta   90.00
_cell.angle_gamma   90.00
#
_symmetry.space_group_name_H-M   'P 1'
#
loop_
_entity.id
_entity.type
_entity.pdbx_description
1 polymer ?
#
loop_
_entity_poly.entity_id
_entity_poly.type
_entity_poly.pdbx_seq_one_letter_code
_entity_poly.pdbx_strand_id
1 'polypeptide(L)'
;VMILGAGIIMGSFWAYEALNFGGFWAWDPVENVSIIPWFTLIAAVHVMIAYKNSGQGYFTATFLALISFVLVIYASYLTRSGILGETSVHSFTSLGMSGQLIIFNVIFLIIMIVLLVVRKKEMPTTEKEEDIYSREFWLFIGALVLTVACLQIIATTSIPVYNALFGTNVAPPIDPIPHYNKWQG
;
A
#
# COMPACT_ATOMS: atom_id res chain seq x y z
N VAL A 1 -4.75 -8.68 -8.25
CA VAL A 1 -4.72 -9.15 -6.86
C VAL A 1 -4.00 -10.49 -6.76
N MET A 2 -4.47 -11.54 -7.44
CA MET A 2 -3.92 -12.91 -7.32
C MET A 2 -2.42 -13.01 -7.63
N ILE A 3 -1.97 -12.47 -8.77
CA ILE A 3 -0.56 -12.55 -9.19
C ILE A 3 0.35 -11.81 -8.21
N LEU A 4 -0.05 -10.62 -7.75
CA LEU A 4 0.73 -9.87 -6.77
C LEU A 4 0.78 -10.61 -5.43
N GLY A 5 -0.34 -11.17 -4.95
CA GLY A 5 -0.37 -11.98 -3.74
C GLY A 5 0.51 -13.23 -3.84
N ALA A 6 0.48 -13.94 -4.96
CA ALA A 6 1.37 -15.07 -5.21
C ALA A 6 2.84 -14.64 -5.16
N GLY A 7 3.19 -13.50 -5.77
CA GLY A 7 4.54 -12.94 -5.71
C GLY A 7 5.01 -12.63 -4.29
N ILE A 8 4.13 -12.07 -3.46
CA ILE A 8 4.43 -11.79 -2.03
C ILE A 8 4.69 -13.09 -1.29
N ILE A 9 3.84 -14.11 -1.45
CA ILE A 9 4.02 -15.42 -0.81
C ILE A 9 5.33 -16.08 -1.23
N MET A 10 5.66 -16.05 -2.53
CA MET A 10 6.93 -16.59 -3.05
C MET A 10 8.14 -15.82 -2.50
N GLY A 11 8.04 -14.50 -2.38
CA GLY A 11 9.08 -13.67 -1.77
C GLY A 11 9.29 -13.99 -0.30
N SER A 12 8.21 -14.18 0.46
CA SER A 12 8.27 -14.57 1.88
C SER A 12 8.89 -15.96 2.05
N PHE A 13 8.56 -16.89 1.18
CA PHE A 13 9.16 -18.23 1.17
C PHE A 13 10.65 -18.18 0.88
N TRP A 14 11.06 -17.40 -0.13
CA TRP A 14 12.47 -17.20 -0.42
C TRP A 14 13.21 -16.55 0.78
N ALA A 15 12.62 -15.55 1.41
CA ALA A 15 13.20 -14.89 2.58
C ALA A 15 13.37 -15.87 3.75
N TYR A 16 12.39 -16.74 3.98
CA TYR A 16 12.45 -17.78 5.02
C TYR A 16 13.61 -18.76 4.80
N GLU A 17 13.90 -19.15 3.56
CA GLU A 17 14.98 -20.07 3.25
C GLU A 17 16.36 -19.39 3.17
N ALA A 18 16.42 -18.15 2.64
CA ALA A 18 17.67 -17.47 2.31
C ALA A 18 18.20 -16.57 3.42
N LEU A 19 17.34 -16.12 4.34
CA LEU A 19 17.68 -15.12 5.34
C LEU A 19 17.45 -15.65 6.77
N ASN A 20 18.36 -15.30 7.68
CA ASN A 20 18.38 -15.82 9.06
C ASN A 20 17.59 -14.96 10.08
N PHE A 21 16.59 -14.18 9.66
CA PHE A 21 15.88 -13.30 10.58
C PHE A 21 14.54 -13.86 11.11
N GLY A 22 14.34 -15.14 11.02
CA GLY A 22 13.46 -15.81 11.97
C GLY A 22 12.00 -15.98 11.57
N GLY A 23 11.62 -16.01 10.30
CA GLY A 23 10.24 -16.34 9.99
C GLY A 23 9.83 -16.13 8.53
N PHE A 24 8.63 -16.58 8.22
CA PHE A 24 8.01 -16.38 6.91
C PHE A 24 7.63 -14.92 6.66
N TRP A 25 7.38 -14.16 7.73
CA TRP A 25 7.05 -12.73 7.70
C TRP A 25 7.57 -12.05 8.98
N ALA A 26 8.44 -11.07 8.83
CA ALA A 26 9.09 -10.37 9.92
C ALA A 26 8.71 -8.88 10.02
N TRP A 27 7.77 -8.41 9.20
CA TRP A 27 7.45 -7.00 9.07
C TRP A 27 8.65 -6.13 8.69
N ASP A 28 9.61 -6.72 7.94
CA ASP A 28 10.70 -5.96 7.36
C ASP A 28 10.15 -4.85 6.45
N PRO A 29 10.77 -3.66 6.41
CA PRO A 29 10.29 -2.57 5.57
C PRO A 29 10.06 -2.94 4.08
N VAL A 30 10.85 -3.84 3.50
CA VAL A 30 10.67 -4.29 2.11
C VAL A 30 9.46 -5.24 1.99
N GLU A 31 9.22 -6.09 2.98
CA GLU A 31 7.98 -6.88 3.06
C GLU A 31 6.76 -5.96 3.17
N ASN A 32 6.82 -4.97 4.07
CA ASN A 32 5.75 -4.01 4.29
C ASN A 32 5.37 -3.26 3.00
N VAL A 33 6.34 -2.75 2.24
CA VAL A 33 6.03 -2.02 1.01
C VAL A 33 5.47 -2.89 -0.10
N SER A 34 5.67 -4.19 -0.04
CA SER A 34 5.09 -5.13 -0.99
C SER A 34 3.59 -5.39 -0.73
N ILE A 35 3.17 -5.43 0.54
CA ILE A 35 1.78 -5.71 0.92
C ILE A 35 0.86 -4.50 0.78
N ILE A 36 1.39 -3.28 0.88
CA ILE A 36 0.64 -2.02 0.77
C ILE A 36 -0.20 -1.94 -0.52
N PRO A 37 0.36 -2.07 -1.74
CA PRO A 37 -0.42 -2.06 -2.98
C PRO A 37 -1.37 -3.25 -3.09
N TRP A 38 -1.07 -4.37 -2.46
CA TRP A 38 -1.96 -5.52 -2.45
C TRP A 38 -3.20 -5.27 -1.60
N PHE A 39 -3.07 -4.67 -0.42
CA PHE A 39 -4.21 -4.27 0.42
C PHE A 39 -5.12 -3.27 -0.29
N THR A 40 -4.55 -2.26 -0.95
CA THR A 40 -5.35 -1.30 -1.72
C THR A 40 -6.06 -1.93 -2.91
N LEU A 41 -5.44 -2.89 -3.59
CA LEU A 41 -6.09 -3.64 -4.66
C LEU A 41 -7.22 -4.54 -4.15
N ILE A 42 -7.05 -5.21 -3.00
CA ILE A 42 -8.12 -6.00 -2.40
C ILE A 42 -9.28 -5.08 -1.99
N ALA A 43 -8.98 -3.94 -1.36
CA ALA A 43 -9.98 -2.94 -1.00
C ALA A 43 -10.74 -2.44 -2.23
N ALA A 44 -10.05 -2.16 -3.34
CA ALA A 44 -10.67 -1.79 -4.62
C ALA A 44 -11.63 -2.86 -5.13
N VAL A 45 -11.25 -4.14 -5.05
CA VAL A 45 -12.11 -5.28 -5.45
C VAL A 45 -13.35 -5.36 -4.56
N HIS A 46 -13.21 -5.19 -3.24
CA HIS A 46 -14.35 -5.19 -2.31
C HIS A 46 -15.35 -4.09 -2.67
N VAL A 47 -14.88 -2.86 -2.87
CA VAL A 47 -15.75 -1.73 -3.26
C VAL A 47 -16.34 -1.95 -4.65
N MET A 48 -15.61 -2.53 -5.60
CA MET A 48 -16.12 -2.82 -6.93
C MET A 48 -17.22 -3.89 -6.92
N ILE A 49 -17.10 -4.91 -6.05
CA ILE A 49 -18.15 -5.93 -5.86
C ILE A 49 -19.39 -5.29 -5.23
N ALA A 50 -19.21 -4.44 -4.21
CA ALA A 50 -20.31 -3.69 -3.62
C ALA A 50 -20.99 -2.78 -4.66
N TYR A 51 -20.21 -2.04 -5.46
CA TYR A 51 -20.71 -1.18 -6.53
C TYR A 51 -21.61 -1.94 -7.52
N LYS A 52 -21.23 -3.15 -7.91
CA LYS A 52 -22.00 -3.95 -8.89
C LYS A 52 -23.45 -4.14 -8.50
N ASN A 53 -23.76 -4.18 -7.20
CA ASN A 53 -25.11 -4.40 -6.70
C ASN A 53 -25.77 -3.12 -6.18
N SER A 54 -25.03 -2.25 -5.49
CA SER A 54 -25.53 -1.01 -4.89
C SER A 54 -25.53 0.18 -5.86
N GLY A 55 -24.62 0.17 -6.84
CA GLY A 55 -24.34 1.32 -7.69
C GLY A 55 -23.49 2.39 -7.02
N GLN A 56 -23.00 2.16 -5.79
CA GLN A 56 -22.22 3.11 -5.01
C GLN A 56 -20.74 2.76 -4.96
N GLY A 57 -19.88 3.78 -4.77
CA GLY A 57 -18.46 3.59 -4.53
C GLY A 57 -17.58 3.45 -5.78
N TYR A 58 -18.10 3.72 -6.97
CA TYR A 58 -17.30 3.64 -8.20
C TYR A 58 -16.05 4.52 -8.15
N PHE A 59 -16.19 5.76 -7.68
CA PHE A 59 -15.05 6.67 -7.49
C PHE A 59 -14.01 6.08 -6.53
N THR A 60 -14.45 5.56 -5.39
CA THR A 60 -13.58 4.96 -4.38
C THR A 60 -12.84 3.75 -4.92
N ALA A 61 -13.53 2.85 -5.61
CA ALA A 61 -12.91 1.68 -6.24
C ALA A 61 -11.86 2.08 -7.28
N THR A 62 -12.19 3.07 -8.13
CA THR A 62 -11.26 3.60 -9.13
C THR A 62 -10.05 4.27 -8.48
N PHE A 63 -10.26 5.09 -7.46
CA PHE A 63 -9.18 5.72 -6.70
C PHE A 63 -8.26 4.67 -6.08
N LEU A 64 -8.80 3.67 -5.38
CA LEU A 64 -8.02 2.61 -4.74
C LEU A 64 -7.23 1.77 -5.78
N ALA A 65 -7.81 1.49 -6.94
CA ALA A 65 -7.12 0.79 -8.01
C ALA A 65 -5.96 1.61 -8.60
N LEU A 66 -6.16 2.91 -8.84
CA LEU A 66 -5.13 3.78 -9.39
C LEU A 66 -4.02 4.05 -8.38
N ILE A 67 -4.36 4.33 -7.11
CA ILE A 67 -3.36 4.57 -6.07
C ILE A 67 -2.51 3.33 -5.82
N SER A 68 -3.06 2.12 -5.97
CA SER A 68 -2.26 0.90 -5.82
C SER A 68 -1.09 0.84 -6.80
N PHE A 69 -1.26 1.31 -8.03
CA PHE A 69 -0.18 1.41 -9.00
C PHE A 69 0.89 2.43 -8.58
N VAL A 70 0.47 3.60 -8.10
CA VAL A 70 1.40 4.62 -7.56
C VAL A 70 2.18 4.06 -6.37
N LEU A 71 1.53 3.26 -5.52
CA LEU A 71 2.16 2.61 -4.38
C LEU A 71 3.17 1.52 -4.78
N VAL A 72 2.97 0.83 -5.91
CA VAL A 72 3.98 -0.08 -6.49
C VAL A 72 5.24 0.69 -6.89
N ILE A 73 5.08 1.87 -7.52
CA ILE A 73 6.22 2.73 -7.89
C ILE A 73 6.91 3.26 -6.61
N TYR A 74 6.13 3.67 -5.61
CA TYR A 74 6.65 4.10 -4.32
C TYR A 74 7.42 2.97 -3.59
N ALA A 75 6.90 1.75 -3.61
CA ALA A 75 7.59 0.58 -3.10
C ALA A 75 8.96 0.38 -3.80
N SER A 76 8.99 0.54 -5.12
CA SER A 76 10.24 0.47 -5.90
C SER A 76 11.23 1.57 -5.51
N TYR A 77 10.74 2.79 -5.23
CA TYR A 77 11.58 3.86 -4.70
C TYR A 77 12.17 3.48 -3.33
N LEU A 78 11.35 3.05 -2.39
CA LEU A 78 11.81 2.69 -1.04
C LEU A 78 12.87 1.59 -1.07
N THR A 79 12.68 0.56 -1.88
CA THR A 79 13.58 -0.60 -1.93
C THR A 79 14.89 -0.32 -2.67
N ARG A 80 14.90 0.59 -3.66
CA ARG A 80 16.04 0.80 -4.57
C ARG A 80 16.80 2.11 -4.37
N SER A 81 16.24 3.04 -3.59
CA SER A 81 16.89 4.32 -3.32
C SER A 81 18.02 4.23 -2.29
N GLY A 82 18.10 3.13 -1.54
CA GLY A 82 18.99 2.99 -0.40
C GLY A 82 18.48 3.64 0.89
N ILE A 83 17.30 4.28 0.86
CA ILE A 83 16.74 4.99 2.02
C ILE A 83 16.38 4.06 3.19
N LEU A 84 16.12 2.78 2.88
CA LEU A 84 15.85 1.72 3.87
C LEU A 84 17.10 0.94 4.28
N GLY A 85 18.29 1.32 3.80
CA GLY A 85 19.51 0.52 3.94
C GLY A 85 19.88 0.15 5.37
N GLU A 86 19.57 1.02 6.35
CA GLU A 86 19.85 0.77 7.77
C GLU A 86 18.68 0.08 8.51
N THR A 87 17.52 -0.01 7.88
CA THR A 87 16.28 -0.51 8.52
C THR A 87 15.77 -1.82 7.94
N SER A 88 16.34 -2.27 6.82
CA SER A 88 15.90 -3.49 6.12
C SER A 88 17.09 -4.30 5.65
N VAL A 89 17.05 -5.60 5.92
CA VAL A 89 18.03 -6.57 5.40
C VAL A 89 17.83 -6.91 3.93
N HIS A 90 16.68 -6.54 3.36
CA HIS A 90 16.31 -6.78 1.96
C HIS A 90 16.55 -5.56 1.06
N SER A 91 16.91 -4.41 1.62
CA SER A 91 17.08 -3.20 0.80
C SER A 91 18.35 -3.29 -0.03
N PHE A 92 18.26 -2.79 -1.25
CA PHE A 92 19.44 -2.64 -2.10
C PHE A 92 20.22 -1.39 -1.68
N THR A 93 21.53 -1.45 -1.85
CA THR A 93 22.37 -0.25 -1.76
C THR A 93 21.96 0.75 -2.84
N SER A 94 22.11 2.05 -2.56
CA SER A 94 21.74 3.10 -3.51
C SER A 94 22.40 2.88 -4.87
N LEU A 95 21.58 2.75 -5.91
CA LEU A 95 22.01 2.65 -7.30
C LEU A 95 22.21 4.02 -7.97
N GLY A 96 22.15 5.12 -7.20
CA GLY A 96 22.23 6.49 -7.72
C GLY A 96 20.99 6.94 -8.49
N MET A 97 19.88 6.18 -8.46
CA MET A 97 18.67 6.44 -9.23
C MET A 97 17.52 7.04 -8.40
N SER A 98 17.78 7.47 -7.18
CA SER A 98 16.75 7.97 -6.25
C SER A 98 15.94 9.12 -6.84
N GLY A 99 16.59 10.08 -7.50
CA GLY A 99 15.93 11.21 -8.13
C GLY A 99 14.98 10.80 -9.27
N GLN A 100 15.41 9.89 -10.14
CA GLN A 100 14.58 9.37 -11.23
C GLN A 100 13.35 8.64 -10.71
N LEU A 101 13.48 7.83 -9.65
CA LEU A 101 12.37 7.10 -9.05
C LEU A 101 11.36 8.04 -8.39
N ILE A 102 11.82 9.11 -7.74
CA ILE A 102 10.94 10.15 -7.18
C ILE A 102 10.17 10.86 -8.32
N ILE A 103 10.87 11.33 -9.36
CA ILE A 103 10.24 12.00 -10.50
C ILE A 103 9.20 11.07 -11.15
N PHE A 104 9.54 9.82 -11.35
CA PHE A 104 8.63 8.82 -11.92
C PHE A 104 7.37 8.63 -11.05
N ASN A 105 7.53 8.54 -9.73
CA ASN A 105 6.41 8.46 -8.80
C ASN A 105 5.52 9.70 -8.85
N VAL A 106 6.12 10.90 -8.83
CA VAL A 106 5.39 12.18 -8.90
C VAL A 106 4.61 12.32 -10.21
N ILE A 107 5.21 11.94 -11.36
CA ILE A 107 4.53 11.97 -12.67
C ILE A 107 3.27 11.12 -12.64
N PHE A 108 3.34 9.87 -12.18
CA PHE A 108 2.18 8.99 -12.15
C PHE A 108 1.14 9.42 -11.10
N LEU A 109 1.58 10.00 -9.98
CA LEU A 109 0.67 10.60 -9.02
C LEU A 109 -0.11 11.78 -9.63
N ILE A 110 0.56 12.65 -10.37
CA ILE A 110 -0.08 13.77 -11.07
C ILE A 110 -1.06 13.25 -12.13
N ILE A 111 -0.65 12.27 -12.95
CA ILE A 111 -1.53 11.66 -13.95
C ILE A 111 -2.78 11.08 -13.29
N MET A 112 -2.62 10.35 -12.19
CA MET A 112 -3.75 9.81 -11.42
C MET A 112 -4.70 10.91 -10.96
N ILE A 113 -4.19 11.98 -10.36
CA ILE A 113 -5.00 13.11 -9.87
C ILE A 113 -5.75 13.77 -11.03
N VAL A 114 -5.04 14.06 -12.14
CA VAL A 114 -5.64 14.69 -13.33
C VAL A 114 -6.76 13.82 -13.89
N LEU A 115 -6.53 12.52 -14.07
CA LEU A 115 -7.54 11.58 -14.57
C LEU A 115 -8.77 11.54 -13.66
N LEU A 116 -8.59 11.46 -12.34
CA LEU A 116 -9.69 11.45 -11.39
C LEU A 116 -10.49 12.75 -11.42
N VAL A 117 -9.81 13.90 -11.48
CA VAL A 117 -10.48 15.22 -11.51
C VAL A 117 -11.25 15.41 -12.82
N VAL A 118 -10.62 15.12 -13.96
CA VAL A 118 -11.23 15.29 -15.30
C VAL A 118 -12.43 14.36 -15.48
N ARG A 119 -12.30 13.09 -15.01
CA ARG A 119 -13.33 12.08 -15.20
C ARG A 119 -14.38 12.03 -14.09
N LYS A 120 -14.23 12.82 -13.02
CA LYS A 120 -15.14 12.79 -11.87
C LYS A 120 -16.61 12.97 -12.27
N LYS A 121 -16.88 13.87 -13.24
CA LYS A 121 -18.25 14.16 -13.70
C LYS A 121 -18.88 13.04 -14.52
N GLU A 122 -18.05 12.16 -15.12
CA GLU A 122 -18.51 11.04 -15.92
C GLU A 122 -18.71 9.78 -15.09
N MET A 123 -18.26 9.79 -13.80
CA MET A 123 -18.38 8.64 -12.93
C MET A 123 -19.81 8.51 -12.39
N PRO A 124 -20.40 7.31 -12.43
CA PRO A 124 -21.73 7.08 -11.90
C PRO A 124 -21.76 7.34 -10.40
N THR A 125 -22.77 8.09 -9.97
CA THR A 125 -23.08 8.34 -8.56
C THR A 125 -24.53 7.95 -8.29
N THR A 126 -24.74 7.19 -7.23
CA THR A 126 -26.08 6.82 -6.77
C THR A 126 -26.20 7.21 -5.31
N GLU A 127 -27.23 7.98 -4.99
CA GLU A 127 -27.60 8.29 -3.61
C GLU A 127 -28.60 7.21 -3.15
N LYS A 128 -28.11 6.22 -2.45
CA LYS A 128 -28.91 5.14 -1.89
C LYS A 128 -28.39 4.81 -0.51
N GLU A 129 -29.24 4.80 0.49
CA GLU A 129 -28.85 4.35 1.82
C GLU A 129 -28.74 2.82 1.81
N GLU A 130 -27.61 2.32 2.32
CA GLU A 130 -27.36 0.90 2.46
C GLU A 130 -27.75 0.44 3.88
N ASP A 131 -28.44 -0.69 3.96
CA ASP A 131 -28.78 -1.32 5.22
C ASP A 131 -27.49 -1.88 5.87
N ILE A 132 -27.34 -1.68 7.18
CA ILE A 132 -26.24 -2.22 8.00
C ILE A 132 -26.13 -3.74 7.88
N TYR A 133 -27.23 -4.42 7.63
CA TYR A 133 -27.24 -5.87 7.43
C TYR A 133 -26.97 -6.30 5.99
N SER A 134 -26.74 -5.34 5.06
CA SER A 134 -26.44 -5.66 3.67
C SER A 134 -25.01 -6.20 3.52
N ARG A 135 -24.82 -7.08 2.55
CA ARG A 135 -23.51 -7.58 2.16
C ARG A 135 -22.59 -6.44 1.67
N GLU A 136 -23.17 -5.48 0.99
CA GLU A 136 -22.50 -4.32 0.40
C GLU A 136 -21.89 -3.42 1.49
N PHE A 137 -22.63 -3.21 2.58
CA PHE A 137 -22.11 -2.49 3.75
C PHE A 137 -20.86 -3.19 4.34
N TRP A 138 -20.93 -4.51 4.54
CA TRP A 138 -19.81 -5.25 5.10
C TRP A 138 -18.61 -5.34 4.16
N LEU A 139 -18.83 -5.38 2.84
CA LEU A 139 -17.75 -5.28 1.85
C LEU A 139 -17.07 -3.92 1.93
N PHE A 140 -17.83 -2.85 2.12
CA PHE A 140 -17.27 -1.51 2.29
C PHE A 140 -16.48 -1.38 3.60
N ILE A 141 -16.98 -1.93 4.71
CA ILE A 141 -16.24 -1.99 5.98
C ILE A 141 -14.94 -2.77 5.83
N GLY A 142 -14.95 -3.92 5.15
CA GLY A 142 -13.73 -4.67 4.85
C GLY A 142 -12.71 -3.86 4.05
N ALA A 143 -13.17 -3.12 3.04
CA ALA A 143 -12.30 -2.21 2.27
C ALA A 143 -11.73 -1.08 3.14
N LEU A 144 -12.53 -0.53 4.06
CA LEU A 144 -12.10 0.51 5.00
C LEU A 144 -11.02 -0.02 5.94
N VAL A 145 -11.21 -1.20 6.53
CA VAL A 145 -10.21 -1.84 7.43
C VAL A 145 -8.89 -2.05 6.69
N LEU A 146 -8.93 -2.61 5.48
CA LEU A 146 -7.73 -2.81 4.66
C LEU A 146 -7.03 -1.48 4.32
N THR A 147 -7.80 -0.43 4.06
CA THR A 147 -7.24 0.89 3.76
C THR A 147 -6.58 1.51 4.99
N VAL A 148 -7.19 1.40 6.17
CA VAL A 148 -6.61 1.88 7.43
C VAL A 148 -5.35 1.10 7.78
N ALA A 149 -5.37 -0.23 7.63
CA ALA A 149 -4.18 -1.07 7.80
C ALA A 149 -3.04 -0.64 6.88
N CYS A 150 -3.35 -0.41 5.60
CA CYS A 150 -2.40 0.09 4.62
C CYS A 150 -1.79 1.44 5.03
N LEU A 151 -2.62 2.41 5.46
CA LEU A 151 -2.17 3.73 5.90
C LEU A 151 -1.24 3.65 7.11
N GLN A 152 -1.54 2.79 8.07
CA GLN A 152 -0.69 2.57 9.24
C GLN A 152 0.68 2.01 8.83
N ILE A 153 0.72 1.00 7.94
CA ILE A 153 1.97 0.42 7.45
C ILE A 153 2.79 1.46 6.69
N ILE A 154 2.15 2.22 5.78
CA ILE A 154 2.83 3.30 5.03
C ILE A 154 3.44 4.32 5.99
N ALA A 155 2.67 4.81 6.96
CA ALA A 155 3.11 5.84 7.89
C ALA A 155 4.38 5.42 8.65
N THR A 156 4.40 4.19 9.16
CA THR A 156 5.54 3.68 9.93
C THR A 156 6.74 3.34 9.05
N THR A 157 6.50 2.67 7.91
CA THR A 157 7.59 2.26 7.01
C THR A 157 8.24 3.44 6.30
N SER A 158 7.53 4.57 6.15
CA SER A 158 8.04 5.79 5.53
C SER A 158 8.78 6.72 6.49
N ILE A 159 9.01 6.35 7.74
CA ILE A 159 9.78 7.17 8.71
C ILE A 159 11.12 7.64 8.14
N PRO A 160 11.96 6.80 7.49
CA PRO A 160 13.20 7.26 6.89
C PRO A 160 13.01 8.34 5.81
N VAL A 161 11.91 8.28 5.06
CA VAL A 161 11.55 9.30 4.06
C VAL A 161 11.19 10.63 4.74
N TYR A 162 10.39 10.59 5.80
CA TYR A 162 10.05 11.80 6.58
C TYR A 162 11.30 12.45 7.17
N ASN A 163 12.20 11.63 7.74
CA ASN A 163 13.45 12.12 8.29
C ASN A 163 14.30 12.81 7.21
N ALA A 164 14.40 12.21 6.03
CA ALA A 164 15.16 12.78 4.91
C ALA A 164 14.54 14.08 4.36
N LEU A 165 13.20 14.17 4.30
CA LEU A 165 12.51 15.33 3.73
C LEU A 165 12.42 16.52 4.70
N PHE A 166 12.17 16.24 5.98
CA PHE A 166 11.89 17.27 6.98
C PHE A 166 13.04 17.51 7.95
N GLY A 167 14.17 16.79 7.80
CA GLY A 167 15.31 16.90 8.71
C GLY A 167 14.97 16.43 10.13
N THR A 168 13.97 15.56 10.27
CA THR A 168 13.58 14.99 11.56
C THR A 168 14.45 13.78 11.92
N ASN A 169 14.43 13.37 13.17
CA ASN A 169 15.18 12.20 13.62
C ASN A 169 14.24 11.26 14.41
N VAL A 170 13.15 10.85 13.79
CA VAL A 170 12.20 9.92 14.36
C VAL A 170 12.76 8.50 14.23
N ALA A 171 12.86 7.78 15.34
CA ALA A 171 13.32 6.40 15.32
C ALA A 171 12.22 5.47 14.77
N PRO A 172 12.52 4.55 13.84
CA PRO A 172 11.62 3.48 13.48
C PRO A 172 11.42 2.53 14.67
N PRO A 173 10.37 1.67 14.66
CA PRO A 173 10.15 0.69 15.71
C PRO A 173 11.39 -0.20 15.91
N ILE A 174 11.85 -0.32 17.15
CA ILE A 174 13.02 -1.15 17.52
C ILE A 174 12.73 -2.62 17.22
N ASP A 175 11.52 -3.08 17.51
CA ASP A 175 11.06 -4.42 17.19
C ASP A 175 9.81 -4.33 16.32
N PRO A 176 9.93 -4.58 15.00
CA PRO A 176 8.81 -4.50 14.07
C PRO A 176 7.69 -5.50 14.37
N ILE A 177 8.03 -6.72 14.79
CA ILE A 177 7.06 -7.80 14.95
C ILE A 177 5.97 -7.44 15.98
N PRO A 178 6.26 -7.13 17.25
CA PRO A 178 5.22 -6.75 18.19
C PRO A 178 4.56 -5.42 17.83
N HIS A 179 5.27 -4.48 17.19
CA HIS A 179 4.69 -3.23 16.76
C HIS A 179 3.56 -3.45 15.75
N TYR A 180 3.85 -4.13 14.65
CA TYR A 180 2.84 -4.35 13.60
C TYR A 180 1.77 -5.35 14.01
N ASN A 181 2.12 -6.42 14.73
CA ASN A 181 1.14 -7.39 15.21
C ASN A 181 0.10 -6.77 16.15
N LYS A 182 0.47 -5.74 16.92
CA LYS A 182 -0.48 -5.00 17.75
C LYS A 182 -1.54 -4.24 16.92
N TRP A 183 -1.19 -3.78 15.73
CA TRP A 183 -2.06 -2.95 14.91
C TRP A 183 -2.76 -3.73 13.79
N GLN A 184 -2.17 -4.85 13.34
CA GLN A 184 -2.64 -5.64 12.21
C GLN A 184 -3.27 -6.99 12.63
N GLY A 185 -3.03 -7.45 13.85
CA GLY A 185 -3.63 -8.66 14.46
C GLY A 185 -4.85 -8.29 15.27
#